data_c532a558611b4996af9c944e41b811a4
#
_entry.id   c532a558611b4996af9c944e41b811a4
#
_cell.length_a   1.000
_cell.length_b   1.000
_cell.length_c   1.000
_cell.angle_alpha   90.00
_cell.angle_beta   90.00
_cell.angle_gamma   90.00
#
_symmetry.space_group_name_H-M   'P 1'
#
loop_
_entity.id
_entity.type
_entity.pdbx_description
1 polymer ?
#
loop_
_entity_poly.entity_id
_entity_poly.type
_entity_poly.pdbx_seq_one_letter_code
_entity_poly.pdbx_strand_id
1 'polypeptide(L)'
;MGSAEFITSSYQDTEKLGARLAESLKRGGFVAFYGDLGAGKTAFIRGMGSVVCPDAEVCSPTYAIINEYVRDGRTVMCHVDAYRIGDDDDLYSTGFYDCCDYPNVIMAVEWSENVPFAVPEDAVRVSIFKLGESERRIVIENCPF
;
A
#
# COMPACT_ATOMS: atom_id res chain seq x y z
N MET A 1 -15.63 -5.66 -8.52
CA MET A 1 -15.39 -6.62 -7.46
C MET A 1 -15.92 -6.06 -6.15
N GLY A 2 -16.35 -6.94 -5.26
CA GLY A 2 -16.98 -6.52 -4.01
C GLY A 2 -15.99 -6.26 -2.88
N SER A 3 -16.54 -5.90 -1.73
CA SER A 3 -15.80 -5.73 -0.49
C SER A 3 -15.65 -7.06 0.25
N ALA A 4 -14.54 -7.20 0.96
CA ALA A 4 -14.31 -8.31 1.87
C ALA A 4 -13.85 -7.77 3.23
N GLU A 5 -14.25 -8.44 4.29
CA GLU A 5 -13.88 -8.06 5.65
C GLU A 5 -13.10 -9.18 6.32
N PHE A 6 -12.03 -8.82 7.01
CA PHE A 6 -11.16 -9.76 7.69
C PHE A 6 -10.90 -9.28 9.12
N ILE A 7 -10.80 -10.23 10.04
CA ILE A 7 -10.35 -9.95 11.39
C ILE A 7 -8.99 -10.62 11.57
N THR A 8 -8.00 -9.85 11.97
CA THR A 8 -6.67 -10.37 12.27
C THR A 8 -6.41 -10.25 13.77
N SER A 9 -5.71 -11.23 14.33
CA SER A 9 -5.47 -11.32 15.78
C SER A 9 -4.01 -11.05 16.15
N SER A 10 -3.14 -10.88 15.17
CA SER A 10 -1.72 -10.64 15.39
C SER A 10 -1.13 -9.84 14.25
N TYR A 11 0.06 -9.31 14.50
CA TYR A 11 0.88 -8.64 13.48
C TYR A 11 1.12 -9.58 12.29
N GLN A 12 1.43 -10.84 12.58
CA GLN A 12 1.72 -11.84 11.56
C GLN A 12 0.49 -12.14 10.70
N ASP A 13 -0.71 -12.16 11.29
CA ASP A 13 -1.95 -12.35 10.54
C ASP A 13 -2.17 -11.20 9.55
N THR A 14 -1.89 -9.97 9.97
CA THR A 14 -2.01 -8.79 9.11
C THR A 14 -1.00 -8.86 7.97
N GLU A 15 0.23 -9.28 8.26
CA GLU A 15 1.25 -9.49 7.21
C GLU A 15 0.80 -10.54 6.20
N LYS A 16 0.23 -11.65 6.65
CA LYS A 16 -0.26 -12.71 5.76
C LYS A 16 -1.36 -12.22 4.84
N LEU A 17 -2.24 -11.37 5.35
CA LEU A 17 -3.29 -10.79 4.52
C LEU A 17 -2.70 -9.87 3.45
N GLY A 18 -1.70 -9.06 3.81
CA GLY A 18 -0.97 -8.24 2.86
C GLY A 18 -0.29 -9.07 1.78
N ALA A 19 0.35 -10.16 2.16
CA ALA A 19 0.98 -11.08 1.21
C ALA A 19 -0.04 -11.67 0.23
N ARG A 20 -1.21 -12.05 0.73
CA ARG A 20 -2.29 -12.58 -0.09
C ARG A 20 -2.77 -11.56 -1.12
N LEU A 21 -2.90 -10.30 -0.72
CA LEU A 21 -3.28 -9.23 -1.64
C LEU A 21 -2.21 -9.07 -2.73
N ALA A 22 -0.94 -9.00 -2.35
CA ALA A 22 0.14 -8.82 -3.30
C ALA A 22 0.22 -9.96 -4.32
N GLU A 23 -0.04 -11.20 -3.90
CA GLU A 23 -0.09 -12.34 -4.81
C GLU A 23 -1.18 -12.19 -5.88
N SER A 24 -2.24 -11.48 -5.56
CA SER A 24 -3.35 -11.22 -6.48
C SER A 24 -3.08 -10.03 -7.41
N LEU A 25 -1.99 -9.30 -7.20
CA LEU A 25 -1.65 -8.11 -7.95
C LEU A 25 -0.34 -8.25 -8.74
N LYS A 26 -0.09 -9.41 -9.31
CA LYS A 26 1.16 -9.69 -10.06
C LYS A 26 1.36 -8.78 -11.26
N ARG A 27 0.29 -8.21 -11.80
CA ARG A 27 0.35 -7.28 -12.92
C ARG A 27 0.38 -5.81 -12.46
N GLY A 28 0.56 -5.60 -11.17
CA GLY A 28 0.53 -4.28 -10.57
C GLY A 28 -0.86 -3.85 -10.17
N GLY A 29 -0.95 -2.67 -9.65
CA GLY A 29 -2.21 -2.09 -9.22
C GLY A 29 -2.00 -0.97 -8.22
N PHE A 30 -3.09 -0.32 -7.85
CA PHE A 30 -3.06 0.76 -6.88
C PHE A 30 -3.78 0.32 -5.61
N VAL A 31 -3.08 0.36 -4.48
CA VAL A 31 -3.64 0.02 -3.18
C VAL A 31 -3.64 1.28 -2.31
N ALA A 32 -4.83 1.76 -1.99
CA ALA A 32 -5.00 2.94 -1.16
C ALA A 32 -5.31 2.51 0.27
N PHE A 33 -4.55 3.02 1.23
CA PHE A 33 -4.68 2.68 2.64
C PHE A 33 -5.33 3.81 3.42
N TYR A 34 -6.27 3.43 4.27
CA TYR A 34 -7.01 4.31 5.17
C TYR A 34 -6.94 3.73 6.58
N GLY A 35 -6.98 4.57 7.57
CA GLY A 35 -6.97 4.14 8.96
C GLY A 35 -6.05 5.00 9.81
N ASP A 36 -6.23 4.89 11.12
CA ASP A 36 -5.51 5.71 12.08
C ASP A 36 -4.04 5.31 12.19
N LEU A 37 -3.24 6.21 12.71
CA LEU A 37 -1.86 5.96 13.03
C LEU A 37 -1.76 4.75 13.98
N GLY A 38 -0.88 3.81 13.69
CA GLY A 38 -0.72 2.61 14.50
C GLY A 38 -1.75 1.52 14.24
N ALA A 39 -2.60 1.68 13.21
CA ALA A 39 -3.64 0.68 12.91
C ALA A 39 -3.12 -0.60 12.26
N GLY A 40 -1.85 -0.64 11.83
CA GLY A 40 -1.27 -1.85 11.23
C GLY A 40 -1.00 -1.75 9.74
N LYS A 41 -1.05 -0.55 9.17
CA LYS A 41 -0.74 -0.33 7.74
C LYS A 41 0.66 -0.81 7.38
N THR A 42 1.63 -0.56 8.26
CA THR A 42 3.02 -0.99 8.07
C THR A 42 3.14 -2.52 7.99
N ALA A 43 2.45 -3.23 8.87
CA ALA A 43 2.45 -4.70 8.87
C ALA A 43 1.87 -5.25 7.57
N PHE A 44 0.76 -4.67 7.13
CA PHE A 44 0.10 -5.08 5.88
C PHE A 44 1.03 -4.87 4.69
N ILE A 45 1.64 -3.69 4.59
CA ILE A 45 2.55 -3.35 3.48
C ILE A 45 3.81 -4.20 3.53
N ARG A 46 4.32 -4.51 4.73
CA ARG A 46 5.46 -5.42 4.87
C ARG A 46 5.13 -6.80 4.32
N GLY A 47 3.92 -7.28 4.57
CA GLY A 47 3.45 -8.54 4.00
C GLY A 47 3.42 -8.51 2.47
N MET A 48 2.96 -7.40 1.90
CA MET A 48 2.98 -7.20 0.45
C MET A 48 4.42 -7.25 -0.08
N GLY A 49 5.33 -6.55 0.57
CA GLY A 49 6.73 -6.51 0.18
C GLY A 49 7.40 -7.88 0.21
N SER A 50 7.01 -8.73 1.15
CA SER A 50 7.57 -10.09 1.27
C SER A 50 7.27 -10.96 0.05
N VAL A 51 6.22 -10.65 -0.68
CA VAL A 51 5.85 -11.37 -1.91
C VAL A 51 6.54 -10.79 -3.13
N VAL A 52 6.47 -9.46 -3.29
CA VAL A 52 6.95 -8.80 -4.51
C VAL A 52 8.46 -8.58 -4.51
N CYS A 53 9.05 -8.48 -3.33
CA CYS A 53 10.48 -8.20 -3.18
C CYS A 53 11.02 -8.91 -1.93
N PRO A 54 11.09 -10.27 -1.95
CA PRO A 54 11.46 -11.04 -0.75
C PRO A 54 12.87 -10.71 -0.22
N ASP A 55 13.77 -10.28 -1.09
CA ASP A 55 15.13 -9.92 -0.71
C ASP A 55 15.29 -8.43 -0.44
N ALA A 56 14.20 -7.74 -0.26
CA ALA A 56 14.00 -6.35 0.15
C ALA A 56 15.19 -5.41 -0.05
N GLU A 57 15.45 -5.06 -1.29
CA GLU A 57 16.34 -3.96 -1.61
C GLU A 57 15.47 -2.71 -1.69
N VAL A 58 15.36 -2.01 -0.57
CA VAL A 58 14.57 -0.78 -0.51
C VAL A 58 15.49 0.38 -0.90
N CYS A 59 15.19 1.02 -2.02
CA CYS A 59 15.91 2.21 -2.42
C CYS A 59 15.57 3.36 -1.49
N SER A 60 16.55 4.23 -1.24
CA SER A 60 16.35 5.41 -0.41
C SER A 60 15.18 6.23 -0.96
N PRO A 61 14.27 6.70 -0.08
CA PRO A 61 13.12 7.46 -0.53
C PRO A 61 13.55 8.77 -1.19
N THR A 62 12.90 9.08 -2.30
CA THR A 62 13.00 10.39 -2.90
C THR A 62 12.15 11.31 -2.02
N TYR A 63 12.76 12.27 -1.35
CA TYR A 63 12.09 13.19 -0.42
C TYR A 63 11.44 12.51 0.79
N ALA A 64 11.92 11.35 1.21
CA ALA A 64 11.47 10.63 2.41
C ALA A 64 10.00 10.22 2.42
N ILE A 65 9.27 10.35 1.31
CA ILE A 65 7.86 9.97 1.25
C ILE A 65 7.57 8.83 0.28
N ILE A 66 8.52 8.45 -0.56
CA ILE A 66 8.39 7.31 -1.47
C ILE A 66 9.56 6.36 -1.26
N ASN A 67 9.25 5.11 -0.89
CA ASN A 67 10.22 4.02 -0.85
C ASN A 67 9.97 3.11 -2.04
N GLU A 68 10.98 2.93 -2.89
CA GLU A 68 10.90 2.05 -4.04
C GLU A 68 11.48 0.69 -3.69
N TYR A 69 10.73 -0.37 -3.98
CA TYR A 69 11.17 -1.75 -3.83
C TYR A 69 11.61 -2.24 -5.18
N VAL A 70 12.91 -2.59 -5.29
CA VAL A 70 13.54 -2.97 -6.55
C VAL A 70 13.88 -4.45 -6.55
N ARG A 71 13.52 -5.13 -7.62
CA ARG A 71 13.84 -6.54 -7.84
C ARG A 71 14.29 -6.73 -9.28
N ASP A 72 15.47 -7.33 -9.45
CA ASP A 72 16.05 -7.59 -10.77
C ASP A 72 16.16 -6.31 -11.62
N GLY A 73 16.57 -5.22 -10.98
CA GLY A 73 16.75 -3.93 -11.65
C GLY A 73 15.49 -3.17 -11.99
N ARG A 74 14.34 -3.62 -11.46
CA ARG A 74 13.03 -3.06 -11.79
C ARG A 74 12.27 -2.70 -10.52
N THR A 75 11.64 -1.53 -10.49
CA THR A 75 10.77 -1.14 -9.38
C THR A 75 9.49 -1.95 -9.44
N VAL A 76 9.25 -2.76 -8.41
CA VAL A 76 8.09 -3.64 -8.33
C VAL A 76 7.00 -3.11 -7.41
N MET A 77 7.35 -2.26 -6.44
CA MET A 77 6.39 -1.62 -5.54
C MET A 77 6.91 -0.26 -5.11
N CYS A 78 6.01 0.70 -5.00
CA CYS A 78 6.30 2.00 -4.39
C CYS A 78 5.41 2.16 -3.16
N HIS A 79 6.04 2.30 -2.00
CA HIS A 79 5.34 2.61 -0.74
C HIS A 79 5.39 4.12 -0.54
N VAL A 80 4.23 4.75 -0.56
CA VAL A 80 4.08 6.20 -0.50
C VAL A 80 3.39 6.59 0.80
N ASP A 81 3.97 7.55 1.51
CA ASP A 81 3.35 8.15 2.69
C ASP A 81 2.89 9.56 2.33
N ALA A 82 1.58 9.74 2.18
CA ALA A 82 0.99 11.01 1.78
C ALA A 82 0.56 11.89 2.97
N TYR A 83 1.04 11.59 4.18
CA TYR A 83 0.64 12.32 5.39
C TYR A 83 0.81 13.83 5.27
N ARG A 84 1.90 14.28 4.66
CA ARG A 84 2.24 15.71 4.54
C ARG A 84 1.87 16.33 3.19
N ILE A 85 1.19 15.58 2.34
CA ILE A 85 0.78 16.08 1.02
C ILE A 85 -0.47 16.93 1.21
N GLY A 86 -0.44 18.18 0.75
CA GLY A 86 -1.54 19.10 0.88
C GLY A 86 -2.38 19.26 -0.39
N ASP A 87 -1.76 19.09 -1.56
CA ASP A 87 -2.43 19.27 -2.83
C ASP A 87 -1.75 18.46 -3.95
N ASP A 88 -2.28 18.54 -5.17
CA ASP A 88 -1.76 17.80 -6.31
C ASP A 88 -0.36 18.28 -6.72
N ASP A 89 -0.07 19.56 -6.58
CA ASP A 89 1.27 20.09 -6.88
C ASP A 89 2.32 19.51 -5.95
N ASP A 90 2.00 19.39 -4.67
CA ASP A 90 2.88 18.75 -3.70
C ASP A 90 3.16 17.31 -4.11
N LEU A 91 2.13 16.58 -4.50
CA LEU A 91 2.27 15.18 -4.90
C LEU A 91 3.09 15.06 -6.18
N TYR A 92 2.81 15.90 -7.16
CA TYR A 92 3.54 15.92 -8.43
C TYR A 92 5.05 16.11 -8.22
N SER A 93 5.43 17.01 -7.31
CA SER A 93 6.84 17.32 -7.06
C SER A 93 7.62 16.17 -6.42
N THR A 94 6.95 15.14 -5.90
CA THR A 94 7.60 14.00 -5.27
C THR A 94 8.09 12.95 -6.25
N GLY A 95 7.64 12.99 -7.50
CA GLY A 95 7.88 11.94 -8.48
C GLY A 95 6.84 10.82 -8.45
N PHE A 96 5.75 11.01 -7.70
CA PHE A 96 4.70 10.01 -7.56
C PHE A 96 4.14 9.54 -8.90
N TYR A 97 3.84 10.48 -9.79
CA TYR A 97 3.23 10.12 -11.08
C TYR A 97 4.19 9.35 -11.99
N ASP A 98 5.48 9.62 -11.89
CA ASP A 98 6.49 8.83 -12.61
C ASP A 98 6.52 7.38 -12.09
N CYS A 99 6.38 7.21 -10.77
CA CYS A 99 6.32 5.87 -10.17
C CYS A 99 5.09 5.08 -10.64
N CYS A 100 3.97 5.76 -10.82
CA CYS A 100 2.74 5.12 -11.31
C CYS A 100 2.92 4.52 -12.71
N ASP A 101 3.85 5.03 -13.49
CA ASP A 101 4.09 4.61 -14.87
C ASP A 101 5.06 3.42 -15.00
N TYR A 102 5.66 2.98 -13.89
CA TYR A 102 6.53 1.79 -13.94
C TYR A 102 5.72 0.55 -14.32
N PRO A 103 6.24 -0.30 -15.23
CA PRO A 103 5.50 -1.51 -15.64
C PRO A 103 5.18 -2.43 -14.47
N ASN A 104 3.94 -2.82 -14.36
CA ASN A 104 3.46 -3.79 -13.35
C ASN A 104 3.77 -3.39 -11.90
N VAL A 105 3.93 -2.11 -11.62
CA VAL A 105 4.22 -1.63 -10.28
C VAL A 105 2.97 -1.71 -9.38
N ILE A 106 3.18 -2.03 -8.11
CA ILE A 106 2.15 -1.90 -7.09
C ILE A 106 2.40 -0.57 -6.37
N MET A 107 1.41 0.32 -6.41
CA MET A 107 1.44 1.55 -5.63
C MET A 107 0.72 1.28 -4.31
N ALA A 108 1.43 1.39 -3.20
CA ALA A 108 0.87 1.24 -1.85
C ALA A 108 0.92 2.60 -1.16
N VAL A 109 -0.23 3.27 -1.07
CA VAL A 109 -0.29 4.67 -0.66
C VAL A 109 -1.00 4.81 0.69
N GLU A 110 -0.25 5.20 1.73
CA GLU A 110 -0.80 5.53 3.03
C GLU A 110 -1.32 6.98 3.04
N TRP A 111 -2.30 7.25 3.89
CA TRP A 111 -2.95 8.56 3.98
C TRP A 111 -3.60 8.96 2.66
N SER A 112 -4.23 7.99 2.01
CA SER A 112 -4.89 8.21 0.71
C SER A 112 -6.04 9.23 0.80
N GLU A 113 -6.60 9.46 1.98
CA GLU A 113 -7.59 10.50 2.22
C GLU A 113 -7.05 11.91 1.91
N ASN A 114 -5.72 12.10 1.94
CA ASN A 114 -5.10 13.38 1.61
C ASN A 114 -4.94 13.59 0.10
N VAL A 115 -5.04 12.52 -0.68
CA VAL A 115 -4.80 12.55 -2.13
C VAL A 115 -5.94 11.88 -2.91
N PRO A 116 -7.21 12.26 -2.64
CA PRO A 116 -8.34 11.60 -3.32
C PRO A 116 -8.30 11.78 -4.84
N PHE A 117 -7.71 12.87 -5.32
CA PHE A 117 -7.56 13.16 -6.75
C PHE A 117 -6.61 12.19 -7.46
N ALA A 118 -5.76 11.50 -6.70
CA ALA A 118 -4.76 10.57 -7.25
C ALA A 118 -5.18 9.10 -7.15
N VAL A 119 -6.26 8.79 -6.44
CA VAL A 119 -6.72 7.42 -6.24
C VAL A 119 -7.64 7.01 -7.37
N PRO A 120 -7.27 6.01 -8.20
CA PRO A 120 -8.13 5.54 -9.29
C PRO A 120 -9.44 4.94 -8.77
N GLU A 121 -10.49 4.98 -9.59
CA GLU A 121 -11.78 4.37 -9.22
C GLU A 121 -11.67 2.88 -8.94
N ASP A 122 -10.84 2.19 -9.70
CA ASP A 122 -10.65 0.74 -9.56
C ASP A 122 -9.60 0.35 -8.52
N ALA A 123 -9.08 1.32 -7.78
CA ALA A 123 -8.08 1.05 -6.73
C ALA A 123 -8.63 0.07 -5.71
N VAL A 124 -7.77 -0.81 -5.22
CA VAL A 124 -8.05 -1.62 -4.04
C VAL A 124 -7.95 -0.68 -2.84
N ARG A 125 -9.02 -0.57 -2.05
CA ARG A 125 -9.04 0.29 -0.88
C ARG A 125 -9.02 -0.55 0.39
N VAL A 126 -7.98 -0.35 1.18
CA VAL A 126 -7.77 -1.11 2.43
C VAL A 126 -7.97 -0.17 3.60
N SER A 127 -9.00 -0.44 4.40
CA SER A 127 -9.26 0.31 5.64
C SER A 127 -8.96 -0.59 6.83
N ILE A 128 -8.12 -0.11 7.75
CA ILE A 128 -7.69 -0.88 8.91
C ILE A 128 -8.15 -0.17 10.18
N PHE A 129 -8.91 -0.90 11.01
CA PHE A 129 -9.46 -0.41 12.27
C PHE A 129 -8.87 -1.20 13.43
N LYS A 130 -8.44 -0.48 14.46
CA LYS A 130 -7.94 -1.10 15.68
C LYS A 130 -9.12 -1.54 16.55
N LEU A 131 -9.19 -2.85 16.84
CA LEU A 131 -10.22 -3.40 17.71
C LEU A 131 -9.72 -3.62 19.13
N GLY A 132 -8.43 -3.82 19.30
CA GLY A 132 -7.78 -4.05 20.57
C GLY A 132 -6.28 -3.91 20.39
N GLU A 133 -5.51 -4.42 21.32
CA GLU A 133 -4.06 -4.29 21.28
C GLU A 133 -3.47 -4.99 20.04
N SER A 134 -3.94 -6.19 19.73
CA SER A 134 -3.44 -7.01 18.64
C SER A 134 -4.47 -7.27 17.54
N GLU A 135 -5.75 -7.01 17.81
CA GLU A 135 -6.82 -7.32 16.89
C GLU A 135 -7.10 -6.15 15.95
N ARG A 136 -7.32 -6.48 14.67
CA ARG A 136 -7.62 -5.49 13.64
C ARG A 136 -8.81 -5.96 12.81
N ARG A 137 -9.65 -5.01 12.43
CA ARG A 137 -10.70 -5.22 11.43
C ARG A 137 -10.21 -4.58 10.13
N ILE A 138 -10.16 -5.36 9.07
CA ILE A 138 -9.62 -4.91 7.78
C ILE A 138 -10.69 -5.09 6.73
N VAL A 139 -11.05 -3.99 6.07
CA VAL A 139 -12.04 -3.98 4.98
C VAL A 139 -11.30 -3.69 3.69
N ILE A 140 -11.44 -4.56 2.70
CA ILE A 140 -10.80 -4.42 1.41
C ILE A 140 -11.89 -4.25 0.35
N GLU A 141 -11.99 -3.05 -0.23
CA GLU A 141 -12.90 -2.76 -1.35
C GLU A 141 -12.19 -3.07 -2.65
N ASN A 142 -12.94 -3.55 -3.63
CA ASN A 142 -12.40 -4.06 -4.90
C ASN A 142 -11.41 -5.19 -4.68
N CYS A 143 -11.72 -6.04 -3.70
CA CYS A 143 -10.86 -7.15 -3.30
C CYS A 143 -10.71 -8.15 -4.46
N PRO A 144 -9.47 -8.48 -4.88
CA PRO A 144 -9.24 -9.37 -6.01
C PRO A 144 -9.27 -10.86 -5.65
N PHE A 145 -9.57 -11.17 -4.41
CA PHE A 145 -9.66 -12.57 -3.97
C PHE A 145 -10.85 -12.84 -3.07
#